data_a25aa911bb6e8a8baa35be0c6c125ff7
#
_entry.id   a25aa911bb6e8a8baa35be0c6c125ff7
#
_cell.length_a   1.000
_cell.length_b   1.000
_cell.length_c   1.000
_cell.angle_alpha   90.00
_cell.angle_beta   90.00
_cell.angle_gamma   90.00
#
_symmetry.space_group_name_H-M   'P 1'
#
loop_
_entity.id
_entity.type
_entity.pdbx_description
1 polymer ?
#
loop_
_entity_poly.entity_id
_entity_poly.type
_entity_poly.pdbx_seq_one_letter_code
_entity_poly.pdbx_strand_id
1 'polypeptide(L)'
;SSLSGTETGFNIQINLSSDVLFDFDKAELKPEADADLQKAADIIRQKGQGVILITGHTDSKGSDAYNQRLSLARAQAVKNWFEAKGLQQNYQLEGLGATRPIAPNTHPDGSDNPEGRAQNRRVEIIVNKTTQLGN
;
A
#
# COMPACT_ATOMS: atom_id res chain seq x y z
N SER A 1 -15.62 -1.12 -1.31
CA SER A 1 -14.41 -0.36 -1.00
C SER A 1 -13.16 -1.21 -1.22
N SER A 2 -12.11 -0.58 -1.66
CA SER A 2 -10.82 -1.22 -1.82
C SER A 2 -9.98 -1.20 -0.55
N LEU A 3 -10.46 -0.56 0.49
CA LEU A 3 -9.75 -0.46 1.76
C LEU A 3 -10.06 -1.69 2.61
N SER A 4 -9.02 -2.35 3.08
CA SER A 4 -9.17 -3.44 4.02
C SER A 4 -8.09 -3.30 5.10
N GLY A 5 -8.34 -3.86 6.27
CA GLY A 5 -7.42 -3.74 7.37
C GLY A 5 -7.49 -4.88 8.34
N THR A 6 -6.37 -5.11 9.00
CA THR A 6 -6.22 -6.11 10.06
C THR A 6 -5.58 -5.43 11.26
N GLU A 7 -6.14 -5.64 12.43
CA GLU A 7 -5.63 -5.03 13.64
C GLU A 7 -5.12 -6.09 14.59
N THR A 8 -3.89 -5.92 15.06
CA THR A 8 -3.31 -6.76 16.11
C THR A 8 -3.12 -5.91 17.36
N GLY A 9 -2.46 -6.46 18.39
CA GLY A 9 -2.17 -5.72 19.61
C GLY A 9 -1.34 -4.47 19.39
N PHE A 10 -0.43 -4.51 18.43
CA PHE A 10 0.53 -3.41 18.22
C PHE A 10 0.41 -2.75 16.86
N ASN A 11 -0.15 -3.42 15.88
CA ASN A 11 -0.16 -2.92 14.50
C ASN A 11 -1.55 -2.96 13.91
N ILE A 12 -1.76 -2.03 12.99
CA ILE A 12 -2.89 -2.07 12.07
C ILE A 12 -2.30 -2.15 10.68
N GLN A 13 -2.72 -3.13 9.89
CA GLN A 13 -2.33 -3.21 8.49
C GLN A 13 -3.50 -2.79 7.63
N ILE A 14 -3.26 -1.84 6.74
CA ILE A 14 -4.26 -1.32 5.82
C ILE A 14 -3.79 -1.65 4.41
N ASN A 15 -4.64 -2.31 3.62
CA ASN A 15 -4.35 -2.61 2.23
C ASN A 15 -5.20 -1.72 1.34
N LEU A 16 -4.55 -1.03 0.43
CA LEU A 16 -5.20 -0.14 -0.53
C LEU A 16 -5.01 -0.72 -1.93
N SER A 17 -6.09 -0.84 -2.69
CA SER A 17 -6.02 -1.33 -4.06
C SER A 17 -5.34 -0.29 -4.94
N SER A 18 -4.26 -0.68 -5.62
CA SER A 18 -3.58 0.23 -6.54
C SER A 18 -4.48 0.61 -7.72
N ASP A 19 -5.41 -0.25 -8.10
CA ASP A 19 -6.31 0.04 -9.22
C ASP A 19 -7.27 1.19 -8.88
N VAL A 20 -7.60 1.38 -7.61
CA VAL A 20 -8.37 2.53 -7.17
C VAL A 20 -7.50 3.78 -7.07
N LEU A 21 -6.26 3.62 -6.64
CA LEU A 21 -5.38 4.76 -6.36
C LEU A 21 -4.74 5.32 -7.63
N PHE A 22 -4.41 4.48 -8.60
CA PHE A 22 -3.58 4.87 -9.74
C PHE A 22 -4.12 4.29 -11.04
N ASP A 23 -3.88 5.02 -12.13
CA ASP A 23 -4.06 4.46 -13.46
C ASP A 23 -2.91 3.51 -13.78
N PHE A 24 -3.10 2.70 -14.82
CA PHE A 24 -2.12 1.74 -15.29
C PHE A 24 -0.77 2.43 -15.53
N ASP A 25 0.30 1.83 -15.04
CA ASP A 25 1.68 2.33 -15.19
C ASP A 25 1.93 3.72 -14.60
N LYS A 26 1.03 4.25 -13.80
CA LYS A 26 1.17 5.59 -13.25
C LYS A 26 1.41 5.53 -11.74
N ALA A 27 2.11 6.56 -11.25
CA ALA A 27 2.30 6.76 -9.82
C ALA A 27 1.70 8.09 -9.37
N GLU A 28 0.75 8.62 -10.13
CA GLU A 28 0.01 9.82 -9.76
C GLU A 28 -1.35 9.39 -9.25
N LEU A 29 -1.71 9.87 -8.06
CA LEU A 29 -2.96 9.49 -7.43
C LEU A 29 -4.15 10.03 -8.21
N LYS A 30 -5.13 9.17 -8.42
CA LYS A 30 -6.39 9.57 -9.06
C LYS A 30 -7.27 10.29 -8.05
N PRO A 31 -8.19 11.16 -8.50
CA PRO A 31 -9.14 11.78 -7.57
C PRO A 31 -9.94 10.77 -6.76
N GLU A 32 -10.25 9.62 -7.34
CA GLU A 32 -10.99 8.56 -6.65
C GLU A 32 -10.24 7.99 -5.46
N ALA A 33 -8.93 8.20 -5.39
CA ALA A 33 -8.11 7.72 -4.27
C ALA A 33 -8.42 8.44 -2.96
N ASP A 34 -8.97 9.65 -3.03
CA ASP A 34 -9.11 10.51 -1.85
C ASP A 34 -9.93 9.85 -0.75
N ALA A 35 -11.01 9.17 -1.08
CA ALA A 35 -11.87 8.57 -0.06
C ALA A 35 -11.13 7.50 0.76
N ASP A 36 -10.42 6.61 0.07
CA ASP A 36 -9.68 5.54 0.77
C ASP A 36 -8.49 6.10 1.53
N LEU A 37 -7.79 7.08 0.95
CA LEU A 37 -6.66 7.69 1.63
C LEU A 37 -7.10 8.49 2.85
N GLN A 38 -8.27 9.12 2.79
CA GLN A 38 -8.79 9.85 3.96
C GLN A 38 -9.10 8.89 5.11
N LYS A 39 -9.68 7.72 4.79
CA LYS A 39 -9.95 6.72 5.82
C LYS A 39 -8.65 6.23 6.46
N ALA A 40 -7.63 5.98 5.64
CA ALA A 40 -6.33 5.57 6.16
C ALA A 40 -5.72 6.67 7.03
N ALA A 41 -5.81 7.93 6.59
CA ALA A 41 -5.29 9.05 7.35
C ALA A 41 -5.98 9.17 8.71
N ASP A 42 -7.29 8.95 8.75
CA ASP A 42 -8.03 9.00 10.02
C ASP A 42 -7.55 7.93 10.99
N ILE A 43 -7.28 6.72 10.50
CA ILE A 43 -6.73 5.65 11.33
C ILE A 43 -5.37 6.04 11.88
N ILE A 44 -4.51 6.60 11.02
CA ILE A 44 -3.17 7.03 11.43
C ILE A 44 -3.26 8.12 12.50
N ARG A 45 -4.14 9.10 12.34
CA ARG A 45 -4.29 10.19 13.31
C ARG A 45 -4.77 9.67 14.65
N GLN A 46 -5.68 8.71 14.64
CA GLN A 46 -6.28 8.23 15.89
C GLN A 46 -5.39 7.23 16.61
N LYS A 47 -4.67 6.41 15.86
CA LYS A 47 -4.01 5.25 16.45
C LYS A 47 -2.53 5.15 16.13
N GLY A 48 -2.02 5.95 15.19
CA GLY A 48 -0.64 5.84 14.76
C GLY A 48 0.33 6.39 15.78
N GLN A 49 1.35 5.60 16.09
CA GLN A 49 2.47 6.01 16.92
C GLN A 49 3.73 5.38 16.35
N GLY A 50 4.82 6.12 16.37
CA GLY A 50 6.07 5.61 15.83
C GLY A 50 6.07 5.62 14.31
N VAL A 51 6.72 4.63 13.71
CA VAL A 51 6.96 4.58 12.28
C VAL A 51 5.71 4.08 11.54
N ILE A 52 5.42 4.72 10.42
CA ILE A 52 4.39 4.30 9.48
C ILE A 52 5.11 3.72 8.26
N LEU A 53 4.96 2.42 8.02
CA LEU A 53 5.60 1.77 6.88
C LEU A 53 4.63 1.69 5.71
N ILE A 54 5.04 2.20 4.55
CA ILE A 54 4.22 2.17 3.34
C ILE A 54 4.98 1.34 2.31
N THR A 55 4.37 0.24 1.88
CA THR A 55 4.99 -0.72 0.98
C THR A 55 4.16 -0.86 -0.29
N GLY A 56 4.79 -0.64 -1.44
CA GLY A 56 4.13 -0.85 -2.73
C GLY A 56 4.39 -2.24 -3.28
N HIS A 57 3.38 -2.82 -3.92
CA HIS A 57 3.44 -4.15 -4.53
C HIS A 57 2.81 -4.11 -5.91
N THR A 58 3.32 -4.95 -6.81
CA THR A 58 2.76 -5.09 -8.16
C THR A 58 2.35 -6.54 -8.40
N ASP A 59 1.69 -6.77 -9.55
CA ASP A 59 1.54 -8.13 -10.05
C ASP A 59 2.83 -8.54 -10.79
N SER A 60 2.80 -9.70 -11.43
CA SER A 60 3.99 -10.28 -12.06
C SER A 60 4.26 -9.78 -13.47
N LYS A 61 3.46 -8.89 -14.02
CA LYS A 61 3.68 -8.37 -15.38
C LYS A 61 4.76 -7.31 -15.35
N GLY A 62 5.61 -7.33 -16.39
CA GLY A 62 6.71 -6.39 -16.53
C GLY A 62 8.00 -6.89 -15.91
N SER A 63 9.06 -6.11 -16.03
CA SER A 63 10.35 -6.48 -15.48
C SER A 63 10.39 -6.25 -13.98
N ASP A 64 11.28 -6.99 -13.31
CA ASP A 64 11.43 -6.83 -11.86
C ASP A 64 11.89 -5.42 -11.49
N ALA A 65 12.84 -4.88 -12.26
CA ALA A 65 13.36 -3.54 -11.98
C ALA A 65 12.27 -2.47 -12.16
N TYR A 66 11.47 -2.60 -13.22
CA TYR A 66 10.38 -1.65 -13.45
C TYR A 66 9.35 -1.72 -12.33
N ASN A 67 8.97 -2.94 -11.95
CA ASN A 67 7.96 -3.15 -10.90
C ASN A 67 8.44 -2.63 -9.56
N GLN A 68 9.72 -2.81 -9.25
CA GLN A 68 10.28 -2.28 -8.01
C GLN A 68 10.23 -0.75 -7.99
N ARG A 69 10.62 -0.11 -9.10
CA ARG A 69 10.59 1.35 -9.17
C ARG A 69 9.16 1.88 -9.10
N LEU A 70 8.23 1.25 -9.83
CA LEU A 70 6.84 1.68 -9.81
C LEU A 70 6.23 1.55 -8.43
N SER A 71 6.47 0.42 -7.77
CA SER A 71 5.91 0.19 -6.43
C SER A 71 6.46 1.18 -5.41
N LEU A 72 7.75 1.53 -5.50
CA LEU A 72 8.31 2.53 -4.61
C LEU A 72 7.74 3.92 -4.90
N ALA A 73 7.60 4.28 -6.18
CA ALA A 73 7.04 5.56 -6.56
C ALA A 73 5.60 5.70 -6.07
N ARG A 74 4.84 4.62 -6.09
CA ARG A 74 3.46 4.63 -5.59
C ARG A 74 3.42 4.78 -4.07
N ALA A 75 4.32 4.12 -3.35
CA ALA A 75 4.42 4.31 -1.90
C ALA A 75 4.76 5.78 -1.59
N GLN A 76 5.67 6.38 -2.36
CA GLN A 76 6.04 7.78 -2.19
C GLN A 76 4.84 8.71 -2.42
N ALA A 77 4.01 8.41 -3.42
CA ALA A 77 2.84 9.22 -3.71
C ALA A 77 1.85 9.20 -2.54
N VAL A 78 1.68 8.04 -1.92
CA VAL A 78 0.79 7.93 -0.75
C VAL A 78 1.33 8.73 0.42
N LYS A 79 2.65 8.63 0.70
CA LYS A 79 3.27 9.44 1.74
C LYS A 79 3.06 10.93 1.47
N ASN A 80 3.29 11.35 0.24
CA ASN A 80 3.15 12.76 -0.13
C ASN A 80 1.73 13.26 0.11
N TRP A 81 0.74 12.41 -0.18
CA TRP A 81 -0.65 12.77 0.06
C TRP A 81 -0.92 13.00 1.55
N PHE A 82 -0.41 12.09 2.40
CA PHE A 82 -0.59 12.24 3.85
C PHE A 82 0.08 13.51 4.36
N GLU A 83 1.29 13.79 3.89
CA GLU A 83 2.01 14.99 4.32
C GLU A 83 1.29 16.27 3.86
N ALA A 84 0.73 16.26 2.66
CA ALA A 84 -0.02 17.39 2.15
C ALA A 84 -1.28 17.67 2.97
N LYS A 85 -1.81 16.64 3.65
CA LYS A 85 -2.96 16.80 4.55
C LYS A 85 -2.53 17.17 5.98
N GLY A 86 -1.26 17.45 6.18
CA GLY A 86 -0.76 17.85 7.50
C GLY A 86 -0.45 16.69 8.42
N LEU A 87 -0.42 15.46 7.90
CA LEU A 87 -0.18 14.28 8.71
C LEU A 87 1.32 14.03 8.79
N GLN A 88 1.95 14.63 9.78
CA GLN A 88 3.39 14.53 9.98
C GLN A 88 3.70 13.31 10.83
N GLN A 89 4.34 12.33 10.22
CA GLN A 89 4.69 11.07 10.85
C GLN A 89 6.09 10.68 10.41
N ASN A 90 6.64 9.66 11.07
CA ASN A 90 7.92 9.10 10.66
C ASN A 90 7.63 7.97 9.66
N TYR A 91 7.69 8.30 8.38
CA TYR A 91 7.34 7.35 7.32
C TYR A 91 8.57 6.59 6.85
N GLN A 92 8.39 5.28 6.59
CA GLN A 92 9.36 4.47 5.87
C GLN A 92 8.68 3.92 4.63
N LEU A 93 9.41 3.87 3.52
CA LEU A 93 8.87 3.45 2.22
C LEU A 93 9.62 2.22 1.73
N GLU A 94 8.87 1.29 1.13
CA GLU A 94 9.43 0.12 0.44
C GLU A 94 8.73 -0.09 -0.88
N GLY A 95 9.50 -0.45 -1.90
CA GLY A 95 8.95 -0.92 -3.16
C GLY A 95 9.39 -2.35 -3.36
N LEU A 96 8.49 -3.30 -3.22
CA LEU A 96 8.81 -4.72 -3.31
C LEU A 96 8.45 -5.36 -4.64
N GLY A 97 7.85 -4.57 -5.56
CA GLY A 97 7.50 -5.10 -6.87
C GLY A 97 6.60 -6.31 -6.74
N ALA A 98 6.91 -7.37 -7.49
CA ALA A 98 6.11 -8.59 -7.52
C ALA A 98 6.60 -9.66 -6.55
N THR A 99 7.49 -9.31 -5.60
CA THR A 99 8.15 -10.31 -4.75
C THR A 99 7.29 -10.86 -3.62
N ARG A 100 6.18 -10.22 -3.30
CA ARG A 100 5.30 -10.63 -2.19
C ARG A 100 3.85 -10.76 -2.64
N PRO A 101 3.53 -11.75 -3.51
CA PRO A 101 2.14 -11.91 -3.93
C PRO A 101 1.26 -12.40 -2.76
N ILE A 102 0.03 -11.92 -2.71
CA ILE A 102 -0.98 -12.40 -1.76
C ILE A 102 -2.00 -13.29 -2.45
N ALA A 103 -1.91 -13.40 -3.77
CA ALA A 103 -2.78 -14.25 -4.58
C ALA A 103 -1.98 -14.77 -5.76
N PRO A 104 -2.40 -15.90 -6.38
CA PRO A 104 -1.68 -16.40 -7.54
C PRO A 104 -1.82 -15.44 -8.73
N ASN A 105 -0.70 -15.17 -9.41
CA ASN A 105 -0.71 -14.36 -10.63
C ASN A 105 -1.18 -15.18 -11.83
N THR A 106 -1.10 -16.51 -11.73
CA THR A 106 -1.56 -17.44 -12.76
C THR A 106 -2.37 -18.54 -12.10
N HIS A 107 -3.23 -19.17 -12.90
CA HIS A 107 -3.94 -20.36 -12.47
C HIS A 107 -2.99 -21.57 -12.44
N PRO A 108 -3.38 -22.70 -11.81
CA PRO A 108 -2.52 -23.88 -11.76
C PRO A 108 -2.12 -24.42 -13.14
N ASP A 109 -2.92 -24.18 -14.17
CA ASP A 109 -2.61 -24.61 -15.53
C ASP A 109 -1.69 -23.64 -16.27
N GLY A 110 -1.25 -22.56 -15.60
CA GLY A 110 -0.35 -21.57 -16.19
C GLY A 110 -1.05 -20.41 -16.88
N SER A 111 -2.38 -20.46 -17.01
CA SER A 111 -3.10 -19.36 -17.65
C SER A 111 -3.16 -18.15 -16.73
N ASP A 112 -3.34 -16.98 -17.33
CA ASP A 112 -3.37 -15.71 -16.60
C ASP A 112 -4.53 -15.66 -15.61
N ASN A 113 -4.27 -15.13 -14.43
CA ASN A 113 -5.27 -14.96 -13.37
C ASN A 113 -5.45 -13.47 -13.07
N PRO A 114 -6.26 -12.76 -13.87
CA PRO A 114 -6.44 -11.32 -13.67
C PRO A 114 -6.92 -10.93 -12.28
N GLU A 115 -7.78 -11.73 -11.67
CA GLU A 115 -8.29 -11.44 -10.33
C GLU A 115 -7.18 -11.51 -9.29
N GLY A 116 -6.33 -12.54 -9.37
CA GLY A 116 -5.20 -12.66 -8.47
C GLY A 116 -4.20 -11.52 -8.66
N ARG A 117 -3.95 -11.16 -9.93
CA ARG A 117 -3.04 -10.05 -10.20
C ARG A 117 -3.57 -8.73 -9.63
N ALA A 118 -4.88 -8.51 -9.72
CA ALA A 118 -5.47 -7.30 -9.16
C ALA A 118 -5.28 -7.22 -7.65
N GLN A 119 -5.39 -8.34 -6.95
CA GLN A 119 -5.15 -8.38 -5.51
C GLN A 119 -3.71 -8.07 -5.17
N ASN A 120 -2.77 -8.49 -6.02
CA ASN A 120 -1.35 -8.24 -5.78
C ASN A 120 -0.97 -6.77 -6.00
N ARG A 121 -1.70 -6.04 -6.84
CA ARG A 121 -1.47 -4.61 -7.07
C ARG A 121 -2.05 -3.81 -5.91
N ARG A 122 -1.21 -3.53 -4.92
CA ARG A 122 -1.66 -2.89 -3.69
C ARG A 122 -0.58 -2.04 -3.05
N VAL A 123 -1.00 -1.15 -2.19
CA VAL A 123 -0.11 -0.43 -1.27
C VAL A 123 -0.53 -0.84 0.13
N GLU A 124 0.42 -1.35 0.91
CA GLU A 124 0.18 -1.75 2.30
C GLU A 124 0.71 -0.67 3.23
N ILE A 125 -0.07 -0.35 4.25
CA ILE A 125 0.34 0.60 5.27
C ILE A 125 0.32 -0.13 6.60
N ILE A 126 1.47 -0.16 7.28
CA ILE A 126 1.59 -0.73 8.62
C ILE A 126 1.64 0.41 9.61
N VAL A 127 0.63 0.49 10.47
CA VAL A 127 0.48 1.57 11.45
C VAL A 127 0.75 0.98 12.83
N ASN A 128 1.76 1.50 13.51
CA ASN A 128 2.03 1.10 14.87
C ASN A 128 1.03 1.80 15.80
N LYS A 129 0.31 1.00 16.60
CA LYS A 129 -0.70 1.53 17.50
C LYS A 129 -0.13 2.06 18.80
N THR A 130 1.01 1.50 19.20
CA THR A 130 1.63 1.90 20.44
C THR A 130 3.10 2.16 20.24
N THR A 131 3.64 3.06 21.03
CA THR A 131 5.08 3.22 21.10
C THR A 131 5.66 1.99 21.76
N GLN A 132 6.72 1.49 21.20
CA GLN A 132 7.40 0.40 21.81
C GLN A 132 7.84 0.79 23.17
N LEU A 133 7.63 0.01 24.03
CA LEU A 133 7.94 0.29 25.23
C LEU A 133 9.10 0.19 25.70
N GLY A 134 9.28 0.50 25.25
CA GLY A 134 10.09 0.57 25.65
C GLY A 134 9.97 0.59 26.64
N ASN A 135 9.49 0.51 26.25
CA ASN A 135 9.10 0.72 26.86
C ASN A 135 8.99 0.51 27.33
#